data_43945a5e22aadd6cd5acd36ea9488ea6
#
_entry.id   43945a5e22aadd6cd5acd36ea9488ea6
#
_cell.length_a   1.000
_cell.length_b   1.000
_cell.length_c   1.000
_cell.angle_alpha   90.00
_cell.angle_beta   90.00
_cell.angle_gamma   90.00
#
_symmetry.space_group_name_H-M   'P 1'
#
loop_
_entity.id
_entity.type
_entity.pdbx_description
1 polymer ?
#
loop_
_entity_poly.entity_id
_entity_poly.type
_entity_poly.pdbx_seq_one_letter_code
_entity_poly.pdbx_strand_id
1 'polypeptide(L)'
;MNQKVLQTLEFDKIINILTGYATTELGKLMCANLKPMTEEADILNAQDQTQDALTRIYKRGNVSFFGVSDLSPSLARLKMRGTLGTGELLDIARVLESVKNAVSYGVRMEDDLEADSLDELFESLVPLDDLLHEIRRCIISEEEISDDASSTLKHIRRAMKQTNQKIHTQLTTLVSSASNQDKLQDAIVTMRNGRYCIPVKQEYRSSFQGMIHDQSASGNTLFIEPMSVVTLNNELKELEGKEQSEIEHILSILSEQASYGVDDLAHNQKTLVLLDFIFAKAKYAKDIDASKPIFREDGIINIKQGCHPLLDRKKVVPINVSLGKDFSMLIVTGPNTGGKTVSLKTVGLLSLMGQAGLHIPAFQGSSLGIFREIFADIGDEQSIEQNLSTFSSHMTNI
;
A
#
# COMPACT_ATOMS: atom_id res chain seq x y z
N MET A 1 21.88 -11.11 16.48
CA MET A 1 21.89 -10.09 17.56
C MET A 1 20.70 -10.26 18.48
N ASN A 2 20.88 -10.08 19.80
CA ASN A 2 19.84 -10.27 20.82
C ASN A 2 18.81 -9.12 20.78
N GLN A 3 17.51 -9.44 20.88
CA GLN A 3 16.41 -8.47 20.85
C GLN A 3 16.49 -7.45 22.01
N LYS A 4 17.00 -7.86 23.19
CA LYS A 4 17.21 -6.98 24.33
C LYS A 4 18.19 -5.84 23.99
N VAL A 5 19.26 -6.15 23.26
CA VAL A 5 20.25 -5.15 22.83
C VAL A 5 19.67 -4.15 21.84
N LEU A 6 18.85 -4.61 20.89
CA LEU A 6 18.16 -3.74 19.93
C LEU A 6 17.26 -2.72 20.66
N GLN A 7 16.55 -3.14 21.70
CA GLN A 7 15.73 -2.25 22.53
C GLN A 7 16.57 -1.32 23.41
N THR A 8 17.63 -1.84 24.06
CA THR A 8 18.51 -1.04 24.91
C THR A 8 19.19 0.08 24.13
N LEU A 9 19.59 -0.19 22.88
CA LEU A 9 20.19 0.78 21.98
C LEU A 9 19.17 1.55 21.15
N GLU A 10 17.86 1.35 21.39
CA GLU A 10 16.75 2.09 20.74
C GLU A 10 16.67 1.90 19.21
N PHE A 11 17.17 0.77 18.71
CA PHE A 11 17.09 0.45 17.28
C PHE A 11 15.64 0.22 16.82
N ASP A 12 14.79 -0.30 17.68
CA ASP A 12 13.36 -0.44 17.47
C ASP A 12 12.65 0.91 17.19
N LYS A 13 13.10 1.99 17.83
CA LYS A 13 12.60 3.34 17.56
C LYS A 13 13.00 3.82 16.16
N ILE A 14 14.22 3.50 15.71
CA ILE A 14 14.68 3.80 14.35
C ILE A 14 13.83 3.05 13.33
N ILE A 15 13.56 1.78 13.57
CA ILE A 15 12.69 0.95 12.72
C ILE A 15 11.29 1.53 12.61
N ASN A 16 10.69 1.96 13.73
CA ASN A 16 9.37 2.61 13.72
C ASN A 16 9.36 3.90 12.90
N ILE A 17 10.41 4.72 12.99
CA ILE A 17 10.56 5.93 12.18
C ILE A 17 10.72 5.56 10.70
N LEU A 18 11.60 4.61 10.39
CA LEU A 18 11.85 4.14 9.02
C LEU A 18 10.57 3.63 8.34
N THR A 19 9.73 2.90 9.07
CA THR A 19 8.45 2.39 8.56
C THR A 19 7.55 3.50 8.02
N GLY A 20 7.63 4.72 8.59
CA GLY A 20 6.90 5.89 8.10
C GLY A 20 7.36 6.43 6.75
N TYR A 21 8.54 6.04 6.26
CA TYR A 21 9.07 6.46 4.95
C TYR A 21 8.67 5.54 3.80
N ALA A 22 8.26 4.30 4.10
CA ALA A 22 7.73 3.38 3.10
C ALA A 22 6.28 3.75 2.75
N THR A 23 5.94 3.63 1.48
CA THR A 23 4.61 3.98 0.95
C THR A 23 3.66 2.79 0.99
N THR A 24 4.16 1.60 0.64
CA THR A 24 3.37 0.38 0.52
C THR A 24 3.28 -0.36 1.86
N GLU A 25 2.18 -1.06 2.12
CA GLU A 25 2.06 -1.86 3.36
C GLU A 25 3.11 -2.98 3.42
N LEU A 26 3.41 -3.61 2.29
CA LEU A 26 4.47 -4.62 2.21
C LEU A 26 5.87 -4.01 2.42
N GLY A 27 6.12 -2.81 1.92
CA GLY A 27 7.36 -2.06 2.16
C GLY A 27 7.51 -1.67 3.63
N LYS A 28 6.43 -1.24 4.28
CA LYS A 28 6.39 -1.00 5.73
C LYS A 28 6.71 -2.26 6.52
N LEU A 29 6.16 -3.40 6.10
CA LEU A 29 6.45 -4.69 6.72
C LEU A 29 7.93 -5.08 6.56
N MET A 30 8.54 -4.82 5.39
CA MET A 30 9.99 -5.01 5.18
C MET A 30 10.81 -4.11 6.12
N CYS A 31 10.44 -2.84 6.25
CA CYS A 31 11.08 -1.93 7.21
C CYS A 31 10.96 -2.44 8.64
N ALA A 32 9.77 -2.86 9.06
CA ALA A 32 9.52 -3.37 10.42
C ALA A 32 10.32 -4.64 10.76
N ASN A 33 10.63 -5.46 9.75
CA ASN A 33 11.41 -6.69 9.90
C ASN A 33 12.92 -6.50 9.67
N LEU A 34 13.39 -5.27 9.43
CA LEU A 34 14.80 -5.00 9.18
C LEU A 34 15.64 -5.32 10.42
N LYS A 35 16.71 -6.08 10.20
CA LYS A 35 17.67 -6.48 11.24
C LYS A 35 19.10 -6.18 10.79
N PRO A 36 20.01 -5.91 11.73
CA PRO A 36 21.43 -5.81 11.43
C PRO A 36 21.96 -7.14 10.86
N MET A 37 22.69 -7.06 9.75
CA MET A 37 23.32 -8.18 9.06
C MET A 37 24.72 -8.43 9.62
N THR A 38 25.29 -9.62 9.34
CA THR A 38 26.61 -10.01 9.78
C THR A 38 27.55 -10.37 8.63
N GLU A 39 27.00 -10.61 7.46
CA GLU A 39 27.76 -10.92 6.27
C GLU A 39 28.14 -9.62 5.56
N GLU A 40 29.45 -9.44 5.28
CA GLU A 40 29.98 -8.21 4.69
C GLU A 40 29.37 -7.89 3.33
N ALA A 41 29.23 -8.89 2.46
CA ALA A 41 28.66 -8.70 1.14
C ALA A 41 27.23 -8.15 1.19
N ASP A 42 26.39 -8.64 2.12
CA ASP A 42 25.00 -8.20 2.29
C ASP A 42 24.96 -6.76 2.82
N ILE A 43 25.83 -6.44 3.78
CA ILE A 43 25.94 -5.10 4.35
C ILE A 43 26.34 -4.09 3.27
N LEU A 44 27.39 -4.38 2.51
CA LEU A 44 27.90 -3.51 1.46
C LEU A 44 26.84 -3.30 0.36
N ASN A 45 26.23 -4.37 -0.11
CA ASN A 45 25.16 -4.28 -1.11
C ASN A 45 23.99 -3.41 -0.61
N ALA A 46 23.54 -3.62 0.63
CA ALA A 46 22.45 -2.81 1.20
C ALA A 46 22.85 -1.33 1.37
N GLN A 47 24.10 -1.05 1.67
CA GLN A 47 24.66 0.31 1.75
C GLN A 47 24.77 0.96 0.38
N ASP A 48 25.21 0.21 -0.65
CA ASP A 48 25.27 0.68 -2.03
C ASP A 48 23.89 1.02 -2.55
N GLN A 49 22.92 0.12 -2.39
CA GLN A 49 21.53 0.37 -2.77
C GLN A 49 20.94 1.62 -2.10
N THR A 50 21.24 1.83 -0.80
CA THR A 50 20.77 3.02 -0.09
C THR A 50 21.44 4.30 -0.62
N GLN A 51 22.75 4.24 -0.93
CA GLN A 51 23.51 5.36 -1.50
C GLN A 51 23.00 5.71 -2.90
N ASP A 52 22.78 4.72 -3.75
CA ASP A 52 22.34 4.94 -5.12
C ASP A 52 20.90 5.48 -5.16
N ALA A 53 20.00 4.95 -4.31
CA ALA A 53 18.67 5.53 -4.14
C ALA A 53 18.72 6.99 -3.66
N LEU A 54 19.61 7.31 -2.71
CA LEU A 54 19.82 8.67 -2.22
C LEU A 54 20.33 9.59 -3.33
N THR A 55 21.29 9.12 -4.12
CA THR A 55 21.83 9.85 -5.27
C THR A 55 20.73 10.11 -6.32
N ARG A 56 19.91 9.11 -6.63
CA ARG A 56 18.75 9.26 -7.54
C ARG A 56 17.73 10.26 -7.00
N ILE A 57 17.45 10.25 -5.68
CA ILE A 57 16.55 11.24 -5.05
C ILE A 57 17.07 12.66 -5.22
N TYR A 58 18.38 12.89 -5.09
CA TYR A 58 18.96 14.22 -5.29
C TYR A 58 18.94 14.66 -6.76
N LYS A 59 19.18 13.75 -7.69
CA LYS A 59 19.23 14.06 -9.13
C LYS A 59 17.85 14.19 -9.78
N ARG A 60 16.91 13.29 -9.44
CA ARG A 60 15.65 13.07 -10.17
C ARG A 60 14.40 13.26 -9.30
N GLY A 61 14.56 13.53 -7.99
CA GLY A 61 13.45 13.55 -7.05
C GLY A 61 12.97 12.17 -6.61
N ASN A 62 11.85 12.14 -5.90
CA ASN A 62 11.31 10.90 -5.35
C ASN A 62 10.54 10.11 -6.43
N VAL A 63 10.71 8.80 -6.45
CA VAL A 63 9.81 7.88 -7.15
C VAL A 63 8.60 7.58 -6.27
N SER A 64 7.43 7.41 -6.88
CA SER A 64 6.19 7.07 -6.17
C SER A 64 5.85 5.60 -6.35
N PHE A 65 5.58 4.92 -5.23
CA PHE A 65 5.08 3.54 -5.19
C PHE A 65 3.62 3.49 -4.71
N PHE A 66 2.93 4.63 -4.82
CA PHE A 66 1.52 4.72 -4.43
C PHE A 66 0.65 3.80 -5.31
N GLY A 67 -0.26 3.06 -4.68
CA GLY A 67 -1.16 2.13 -5.36
C GLY A 67 -0.65 0.69 -5.45
N VAL A 68 0.59 0.41 -5.01
CA VAL A 68 1.09 -0.96 -4.92
C VAL A 68 0.46 -1.65 -3.71
N SER A 69 -0.48 -2.55 -3.96
CA SER A 69 -1.19 -3.39 -2.99
C SER A 69 -0.66 -4.83 -2.98
N ASP A 70 -1.09 -5.62 -2.00
CA ASP A 70 -0.77 -7.05 -1.97
C ASP A 70 -1.67 -7.81 -2.96
N LEU A 71 -1.09 -8.26 -4.06
CA LEU A 71 -1.76 -9.06 -5.07
C LEU A 71 -1.76 -10.56 -4.76
N SER A 72 -1.12 -11.03 -3.69
CA SER A 72 -0.94 -12.46 -3.41
C SER A 72 -2.24 -13.27 -3.45
N PRO A 73 -3.38 -12.79 -2.87
CA PRO A 73 -4.66 -13.51 -2.96
C PRO A 73 -5.21 -13.59 -4.39
N SER A 74 -5.12 -12.50 -5.13
CA SER A 74 -5.58 -12.41 -6.52
C SER A 74 -4.74 -13.29 -7.44
N LEU A 75 -3.41 -13.27 -7.29
CA LEU A 75 -2.50 -14.14 -8.04
C LEU A 75 -2.72 -15.63 -7.75
N ALA A 76 -2.99 -15.99 -6.49
CA ALA A 76 -3.34 -17.37 -6.13
C ALA A 76 -4.64 -17.82 -6.82
N ARG A 77 -5.65 -16.93 -6.89
CA ARG A 77 -6.91 -17.21 -7.59
C ARG A 77 -6.71 -17.36 -9.09
N LEU A 78 -5.91 -16.47 -9.72
CA LEU A 78 -5.58 -16.57 -11.15
C LEU A 78 -4.86 -17.86 -11.50
N LYS A 79 -3.92 -18.34 -10.67
CA LYS A 79 -3.25 -19.63 -10.84
C LYS A 79 -4.22 -20.82 -10.86
N MET A 80 -5.33 -20.71 -10.15
CA MET A 80 -6.42 -21.70 -10.16
C MET A 80 -7.47 -21.41 -11.26
N ARG A 81 -7.21 -20.50 -12.19
CA ARG A 81 -8.14 -20.06 -13.24
C ARG A 81 -9.46 -19.52 -12.69
N GLY A 82 -9.42 -18.89 -11.51
CA GLY A 82 -10.58 -18.23 -10.93
C GLY A 82 -10.77 -16.81 -11.49
N THR A 83 -12.01 -16.36 -11.52
CA THR A 83 -12.35 -14.99 -11.94
C THR A 83 -12.13 -14.01 -10.80
N LEU A 84 -11.53 -12.87 -11.11
CA LEU A 84 -11.33 -11.73 -10.21
C LEU A 84 -12.51 -10.77 -10.28
N GLY A 85 -12.76 -10.06 -9.18
CA GLY A 85 -13.70 -8.96 -9.14
C GLY A 85 -13.11 -7.65 -9.69
N THR A 86 -13.97 -6.63 -9.83
CA THR A 86 -13.58 -5.30 -10.30
C THR A 86 -12.47 -4.68 -9.45
N GLY A 87 -12.60 -4.73 -8.12
CA GLY A 87 -11.60 -4.19 -7.19
C GLY A 87 -10.24 -4.87 -7.35
N GLU A 88 -10.19 -6.20 -7.46
CA GLU A 88 -8.96 -6.96 -7.63
C GLU A 88 -8.26 -6.65 -8.97
N LEU A 89 -9.02 -6.50 -10.05
CA LEU A 89 -8.49 -6.09 -11.36
C LEU A 89 -7.97 -4.64 -11.34
N LEU A 90 -8.65 -3.75 -10.63
CA LEU A 90 -8.19 -2.37 -10.42
C LEU A 90 -6.91 -2.32 -9.58
N ASP A 91 -6.74 -3.22 -8.61
CA ASP A 91 -5.47 -3.35 -7.86
C ASP A 91 -4.34 -3.76 -8.79
N ILE A 92 -4.55 -4.72 -9.67
CA ILE A 92 -3.58 -5.09 -10.71
C ILE A 92 -3.24 -3.88 -11.59
N ALA A 93 -4.25 -3.13 -12.04
CA ALA A 93 -4.02 -1.94 -12.86
C ALA A 93 -3.18 -0.89 -12.13
N ARG A 94 -3.43 -0.63 -10.84
CA ARG A 94 -2.64 0.29 -10.01
C ARG A 94 -1.18 -0.14 -9.88
N VAL A 95 -0.95 -1.44 -9.68
CA VAL A 95 0.41 -1.99 -9.66
C VAL A 95 1.10 -1.81 -11.00
N LEU A 96 0.43 -2.08 -12.12
CA LEU A 96 0.99 -1.89 -13.46
C LEU A 96 1.27 -0.42 -13.80
N GLU A 97 0.45 0.51 -13.33
CA GLU A 97 0.74 1.95 -13.42
C GLU A 97 2.01 2.31 -12.65
N SER A 98 2.17 1.73 -11.45
CA SER A 98 3.38 1.92 -10.65
C SER A 98 4.62 1.32 -11.32
N VAL A 99 4.48 0.17 -12.00
CA VAL A 99 5.55 -0.43 -12.84
C VAL A 99 5.95 0.54 -13.94
N LYS A 100 5.00 1.07 -14.68
CA LYS A 100 5.25 2.02 -15.78
C LYS A 100 5.99 3.28 -15.30
N ASN A 101 5.55 3.82 -14.18
CA ASN A 101 6.20 4.97 -13.54
C ASN A 101 7.62 4.63 -13.08
N ALA A 102 7.83 3.46 -12.47
CA ALA A 102 9.14 3.00 -12.02
C ALA A 102 10.09 2.76 -13.19
N VAL A 103 9.64 2.09 -14.26
CA VAL A 103 10.43 1.91 -15.49
C VAL A 103 10.85 3.26 -16.07
N SER A 104 9.93 4.22 -16.17
CA SER A 104 10.25 5.57 -16.67
C SER A 104 11.25 6.29 -15.77
N TYR A 105 11.16 6.12 -14.45
CA TYR A 105 12.11 6.68 -13.49
C TYR A 105 13.47 5.99 -13.57
N GLY A 106 13.50 4.69 -13.85
CA GLY A 106 14.69 3.85 -13.96
C GLY A 106 15.55 4.14 -15.20
N VAL A 107 14.97 4.73 -16.25
CA VAL A 107 15.73 5.04 -17.49
C VAL A 107 16.93 5.90 -17.18
N ARG A 108 18.11 5.47 -17.64
CA ARG A 108 19.37 6.23 -17.47
C ARG A 108 19.29 7.56 -18.22
N MET A 109 19.80 8.61 -17.56
CA MET A 109 20.00 9.92 -18.20
C MET A 109 21.37 9.95 -18.89
N GLU A 110 21.55 10.86 -19.86
CA GLU A 110 22.80 11.04 -20.57
C GLU A 110 23.99 11.37 -19.64
N ASP A 111 23.72 11.96 -18.47
CA ASP A 111 24.71 12.30 -17.45
C ASP A 111 25.04 11.15 -16.47
N ASP A 112 24.38 10.01 -16.58
CA ASP A 112 24.65 8.83 -15.73
C ASP A 112 25.78 8.01 -16.36
N LEU A 113 27.01 8.30 -15.95
CA LEU A 113 28.25 7.72 -16.54
C LEU A 113 28.44 6.24 -16.21
N GLU A 114 27.93 5.75 -15.07
CA GLU A 114 28.13 4.37 -14.58
C GLU A 114 26.79 3.74 -14.17
N ALA A 115 26.74 2.39 -14.27
CA ALA A 115 25.64 1.61 -13.73
C ALA A 115 25.63 1.69 -12.21
N ASP A 116 24.44 1.80 -11.62
CA ASP A 116 24.26 1.73 -10.17
C ASP A 116 23.61 0.40 -9.74
N SER A 117 23.59 0.14 -8.44
CA SER A 117 23.08 -1.12 -7.87
C SER A 117 21.56 -1.30 -8.04
N LEU A 118 20.84 -0.30 -8.52
CA LEU A 118 19.39 -0.34 -8.70
C LEU A 118 18.97 -0.56 -10.16
N ASP A 119 19.87 -0.42 -11.11
CA ASP A 119 19.56 -0.56 -12.53
C ASP A 119 18.88 -1.88 -12.85
N GLU A 120 19.46 -3.01 -12.37
CA GLU A 120 18.88 -4.35 -12.60
C GLU A 120 17.46 -4.47 -12.03
N LEU A 121 17.17 -3.82 -10.89
CA LEU A 121 15.82 -3.86 -10.31
C LEU A 121 14.82 -3.12 -11.20
N PHE A 122 15.17 -1.94 -11.71
CA PHE A 122 14.29 -1.18 -12.58
C PHE A 122 14.14 -1.83 -13.96
N GLU A 123 15.21 -2.39 -14.52
CA GLU A 123 15.21 -3.08 -15.81
C GLU A 123 14.47 -4.42 -15.76
N SER A 124 14.40 -5.08 -14.60
CA SER A 124 13.67 -6.33 -14.40
C SER A 124 12.15 -6.17 -14.39
N LEU A 125 11.64 -4.95 -14.27
CA LEU A 125 10.20 -4.69 -14.27
C LEU A 125 9.61 -4.94 -15.67
N VAL A 126 8.51 -5.68 -15.71
CA VAL A 126 7.84 -6.07 -16.96
C VAL A 126 6.54 -5.27 -17.10
N PRO A 127 6.48 -4.23 -17.94
CA PRO A 127 5.24 -3.52 -18.24
C PRO A 127 4.29 -4.45 -19.01
N LEU A 128 3.06 -4.61 -18.51
CA LEU A 128 1.98 -5.32 -19.17
C LEU A 128 0.97 -4.29 -19.70
N ASP A 129 1.41 -3.45 -20.63
CA ASP A 129 0.65 -2.29 -21.11
C ASP A 129 -0.70 -2.69 -21.71
N ASP A 130 -0.77 -3.79 -22.46
CA ASP A 130 -2.02 -4.28 -23.05
C ASP A 130 -3.05 -4.66 -21.97
N LEU A 131 -2.60 -5.37 -20.94
CA LEU A 131 -3.46 -5.75 -19.81
C LEU A 131 -3.94 -4.52 -19.04
N LEU A 132 -3.04 -3.59 -18.75
CA LEU A 132 -3.37 -2.32 -18.09
C LEU A 132 -4.42 -1.54 -18.90
N HIS A 133 -4.21 -1.42 -20.22
CA HIS A 133 -5.13 -0.73 -21.10
C HIS A 133 -6.51 -1.38 -21.10
N GLU A 134 -6.58 -2.70 -21.21
CA GLU A 134 -7.85 -3.42 -21.24
C GLU A 134 -8.61 -3.32 -19.91
N ILE A 135 -7.92 -3.45 -18.78
CA ILE A 135 -8.57 -3.27 -17.46
C ILE A 135 -9.15 -1.84 -17.37
N ARG A 136 -8.37 -0.80 -17.71
CA ARG A 136 -8.81 0.59 -17.62
C ARG A 136 -9.91 0.94 -18.63
N ARG A 137 -9.92 0.31 -19.79
CA ARG A 137 -10.99 0.46 -20.79
C ARG A 137 -12.31 -0.13 -20.28
N CYS A 138 -12.24 -1.28 -19.61
CA CYS A 138 -13.44 -2.02 -19.19
C CYS A 138 -13.98 -1.57 -17.83
N ILE A 139 -13.11 -1.18 -16.88
CA ILE A 139 -13.50 -0.91 -15.49
C ILE A 139 -13.25 0.56 -15.14
N ILE A 140 -14.34 1.30 -14.83
CA ILE A 140 -14.28 2.70 -14.43
C ILE A 140 -14.01 2.82 -12.92
N SER A 141 -14.75 2.04 -12.12
CA SER A 141 -14.64 1.99 -10.67
C SER A 141 -14.97 0.59 -10.14
N GLU A 142 -14.86 0.38 -8.83
CA GLU A 142 -15.22 -0.90 -8.21
C GLU A 142 -16.68 -1.30 -8.46
N GLU A 143 -17.57 -0.31 -8.63
CA GLU A 143 -19.00 -0.50 -8.81
C GLU A 143 -19.44 -0.35 -10.28
N GLU A 144 -18.55 0.10 -11.18
CA GLU A 144 -18.95 0.50 -12.52
C GLU A 144 -18.05 -0.09 -13.62
N ILE A 145 -18.67 -0.88 -14.49
CA ILE A 145 -18.11 -1.37 -15.76
C ILE A 145 -18.51 -0.41 -16.89
N SER A 146 -17.54 -0.06 -17.72
CA SER A 146 -17.73 0.83 -18.88
C SER A 146 -18.71 0.25 -19.90
N ASP A 147 -19.54 1.09 -20.51
CA ASP A 147 -20.35 0.70 -21.66
C ASP A 147 -19.51 0.23 -22.85
N ASP A 148 -18.27 0.72 -22.95
CA ASP A 148 -17.33 0.35 -24.01
C ASP A 148 -16.54 -0.93 -23.69
N ALA A 149 -16.81 -1.60 -22.54
CA ALA A 149 -16.20 -2.86 -22.19
C ALA A 149 -16.56 -3.98 -23.20
N SER A 150 -17.81 -4.01 -23.65
CA SER A 150 -18.22 -4.86 -24.78
C SER A 150 -19.36 -4.24 -25.57
N SER A 151 -19.45 -4.62 -26.85
CA SER A 151 -20.59 -4.22 -27.70
C SER A 151 -21.92 -4.78 -27.20
N THR A 152 -21.90 -5.96 -26.62
CA THR A 152 -23.06 -6.64 -26.02
C THR A 152 -23.58 -5.85 -24.81
N LEU A 153 -22.70 -5.48 -23.87
CA LEU A 153 -23.08 -4.67 -22.70
C LEU A 153 -23.71 -3.34 -23.09
N LYS A 154 -23.07 -2.64 -24.03
CA LYS A 154 -23.58 -1.38 -24.58
C LYS A 154 -24.98 -1.53 -25.17
N HIS A 155 -25.23 -2.63 -25.88
CA HIS A 155 -26.53 -2.92 -26.47
C HIS A 155 -27.58 -3.22 -25.42
N ILE A 156 -27.26 -4.03 -24.41
CA ILE A 156 -28.14 -4.36 -23.29
C ILE A 156 -28.54 -3.08 -22.54
N ARG A 157 -27.57 -2.25 -22.13
CA ARG A 157 -27.84 -1.01 -21.39
C ARG A 157 -28.67 -0.02 -22.19
N ARG A 158 -28.43 0.06 -23.52
CA ARG A 158 -29.27 0.87 -24.40
C ARG A 158 -30.70 0.36 -24.44
N ALA A 159 -30.90 -0.97 -24.53
CA ALA A 159 -32.23 -1.59 -24.49
C ALA A 159 -32.91 -1.33 -23.14
N MET A 160 -32.20 -1.50 -22.02
CA MET A 160 -32.72 -1.19 -20.67
C MET A 160 -33.20 0.25 -20.56
N LYS A 161 -32.40 1.22 -21.05
CA LYS A 161 -32.76 2.64 -21.06
C LYS A 161 -34.03 2.90 -21.88
N GLN A 162 -34.14 2.27 -23.04
CA GLN A 162 -35.33 2.39 -23.89
C GLN A 162 -36.60 1.77 -23.24
N THR A 163 -36.45 0.59 -22.65
CA THR A 163 -37.56 -0.10 -21.96
C THR A 163 -37.99 0.69 -20.73
N ASN A 164 -37.06 1.19 -19.91
CA ASN A 164 -37.36 2.10 -18.80
C ASN A 164 -38.13 3.34 -19.27
N GLN A 165 -37.73 3.96 -20.36
CA GLN A 165 -38.37 5.15 -20.91
C GLN A 165 -39.81 4.85 -21.37
N LYS A 166 -40.06 3.67 -22.00
CA LYS A 166 -41.38 3.22 -22.40
C LYS A 166 -42.27 3.00 -21.17
N ILE A 167 -41.79 2.33 -20.10
CA ILE A 167 -42.49 2.13 -18.85
C ILE A 167 -42.90 3.47 -18.25
N HIS A 168 -41.95 4.38 -18.08
CA HIS A 168 -42.21 5.73 -17.53
C HIS A 168 -43.24 6.48 -18.33
N THR A 169 -43.19 6.48 -19.66
CA THR A 169 -44.12 7.15 -20.52
C THR A 169 -45.54 6.58 -20.33
N GLN A 170 -45.68 5.25 -20.33
CA GLN A 170 -46.98 4.60 -20.15
C GLN A 170 -47.58 4.87 -18.77
N LEU A 171 -46.77 4.75 -17.71
CA LEU A 171 -47.24 4.97 -16.34
C LEU A 171 -47.53 6.46 -16.09
N THR A 172 -46.75 7.39 -16.60
CA THR A 172 -46.99 8.83 -16.48
C THR A 172 -48.34 9.20 -17.16
N THR A 173 -48.58 8.67 -18.35
CA THR A 173 -49.87 8.85 -19.03
C THR A 173 -51.04 8.32 -18.19
N LEU A 174 -50.87 7.17 -17.54
CA LEU A 174 -51.91 6.54 -16.71
C LEU A 174 -52.15 7.31 -15.41
N VAL A 175 -51.12 7.81 -14.74
CA VAL A 175 -51.27 8.57 -13.48
C VAL A 175 -51.74 10.01 -13.70
N SER A 176 -51.40 10.63 -14.85
CA SER A 176 -51.82 11.99 -15.20
C SER A 176 -53.25 12.07 -15.76
N SER A 177 -53.89 10.93 -16.07
CA SER A 177 -55.26 10.90 -16.57
C SER A 177 -56.25 11.40 -15.52
N ALA A 178 -57.05 12.41 -15.87
CA ALA A 178 -58.05 12.98 -14.98
C ALA A 178 -59.03 11.94 -14.39
N SER A 179 -59.34 10.85 -15.14
CA SER A 179 -60.20 9.76 -14.69
C SER A 179 -59.54 8.88 -13.60
N ASN A 180 -58.27 8.98 -13.38
CA ASN A 180 -57.51 8.16 -12.43
C ASN A 180 -57.01 8.92 -11.21
N GLN A 181 -56.97 10.26 -11.24
CA GLN A 181 -56.43 11.08 -10.15
C GLN A 181 -57.07 10.81 -8.80
N ASP A 182 -58.40 10.70 -8.74
CA ASP A 182 -59.13 10.43 -7.49
C ASP A 182 -58.93 9.01 -6.94
N LYS A 183 -58.51 8.08 -7.80
CA LYS A 183 -58.32 6.67 -7.47
C LYS A 183 -56.90 6.36 -6.98
N LEU A 184 -55.97 7.23 -7.27
CA LEU A 184 -54.54 7.10 -6.84
C LEU A 184 -54.34 7.75 -5.47
N GLN A 185 -53.47 7.17 -4.65
CA GLN A 185 -53.02 7.81 -3.41
C GLN A 185 -52.18 9.04 -3.70
N ASP A 186 -51.27 8.90 -4.66
CA ASP A 186 -50.42 9.96 -5.19
C ASP A 186 -50.26 9.74 -6.71
N ALA A 187 -50.20 10.82 -7.48
CA ALA A 187 -50.02 10.75 -8.94
C ALA A 187 -48.54 10.56 -9.32
N ILE A 188 -47.90 9.52 -8.77
CA ILE A 188 -46.46 9.23 -8.96
C ILE A 188 -46.25 7.80 -9.45
N VAL A 189 -45.11 7.58 -10.11
CA VAL A 189 -44.60 6.25 -10.45
C VAL A 189 -43.63 5.84 -9.34
N THR A 190 -43.76 4.64 -8.81
CA THR A 190 -42.90 4.11 -7.74
C THR A 190 -42.31 2.78 -8.16
N MET A 191 -41.27 2.34 -7.46
CA MET A 191 -40.70 1.00 -7.63
C MET A 191 -40.95 0.16 -6.38
N ARG A 192 -41.42 -1.07 -6.54
CA ARG A 192 -41.59 -2.08 -5.48
C ARG A 192 -41.06 -3.41 -5.97
N ASN A 193 -40.24 -4.06 -5.17
CA ASN A 193 -39.63 -5.36 -5.51
C ASN A 193 -39.01 -5.40 -6.92
N GLY A 194 -38.33 -4.29 -7.31
CA GLY A 194 -37.69 -4.16 -8.63
C GLY A 194 -38.69 -4.01 -9.79
N ARG A 195 -39.93 -3.59 -9.53
CA ARG A 195 -40.96 -3.40 -10.56
C ARG A 195 -41.58 -2.00 -10.46
N TYR A 196 -41.84 -1.40 -11.57
CA TYR A 196 -42.55 -0.12 -11.65
C TYR A 196 -44.01 -0.30 -11.37
N CYS A 197 -44.53 0.41 -10.38
CA CYS A 197 -45.88 0.34 -9.87
C CYS A 197 -46.49 1.73 -9.70
N ILE A 198 -47.83 1.77 -9.55
CA ILE A 198 -48.59 2.97 -9.18
C ILE A 198 -49.25 2.76 -7.82
N PRO A 199 -49.33 3.78 -6.94
CA PRO A 199 -49.99 3.70 -5.65
C PRO A 199 -51.52 3.93 -5.79
N VAL A 200 -52.30 2.88 -5.66
CA VAL A 200 -53.77 2.89 -5.81
C VAL A 200 -54.41 2.81 -4.43
N LYS A 201 -55.46 3.62 -4.15
CA LYS A 201 -56.26 3.49 -2.95
C LYS A 201 -56.97 2.13 -2.95
N GLN A 202 -57.03 1.45 -1.80
CA GLN A 202 -57.53 0.10 -1.69
C GLN A 202 -58.98 -0.05 -2.23
N GLU A 203 -59.83 0.96 -2.04
CA GLU A 203 -61.23 1.01 -2.49
C GLU A 203 -61.37 0.98 -4.03
N TYR A 204 -60.36 1.44 -4.76
CA TYR A 204 -60.30 1.45 -6.23
C TYR A 204 -59.48 0.31 -6.84
N ARG A 205 -59.17 -0.73 -6.06
CA ARG A 205 -58.41 -1.91 -6.53
C ARG A 205 -58.97 -2.49 -7.83
N SER A 206 -60.29 -2.61 -7.94
CA SER A 206 -60.98 -3.17 -9.12
C SER A 206 -60.91 -2.30 -10.38
N SER A 207 -60.58 -1.02 -10.23
CA SER A 207 -60.44 -0.08 -11.35
C SER A 207 -59.14 -0.24 -12.11
N PHE A 208 -58.12 -0.91 -11.52
CA PHE A 208 -56.81 -1.12 -12.14
C PHE A 208 -56.53 -2.61 -12.31
N GLN A 209 -56.52 -3.07 -13.55
CA GLN A 209 -56.06 -4.42 -13.86
C GLN A 209 -54.55 -4.49 -13.73
N GLY A 210 -54.03 -5.37 -12.90
CA GLY A 210 -52.62 -5.52 -12.65
C GLY A 210 -52.29 -6.40 -11.46
N MET A 211 -50.99 -6.54 -11.18
CA MET A 211 -50.44 -7.34 -10.09
C MET A 211 -50.12 -6.45 -8.89
N ILE A 212 -50.51 -6.89 -7.68
CA ILE A 212 -50.14 -6.22 -6.44
C ILE A 212 -48.73 -6.70 -6.03
N HIS A 213 -47.80 -5.79 -5.88
CA HIS A 213 -46.44 -6.11 -5.43
C HIS A 213 -46.18 -5.74 -3.99
N ASP A 214 -46.96 -4.78 -3.45
CA ASP A 214 -46.76 -4.31 -2.07
C ASP A 214 -48.03 -3.62 -1.56
N GLN A 215 -48.12 -3.39 -0.24
CA GLN A 215 -49.18 -2.68 0.42
C GLN A 215 -48.63 -1.75 1.50
N SER A 216 -49.20 -0.57 1.69
CA SER A 216 -48.80 0.33 2.78
C SER A 216 -49.03 -0.30 4.14
N ALA A 217 -48.31 0.11 5.17
CA ALA A 217 -48.44 -0.40 6.54
C ALA A 217 -49.86 -0.23 7.12
N SER A 218 -50.60 0.81 6.69
CA SER A 218 -51.99 1.04 7.07
C SER A 218 -52.99 0.20 6.26
N GLY A 219 -52.58 -0.49 5.23
CA GLY A 219 -53.42 -1.24 4.31
C GLY A 219 -54.19 -0.40 3.28
N ASN A 220 -54.14 0.93 3.37
CA ASN A 220 -54.97 1.82 2.56
C ASN A 220 -54.46 2.07 1.13
N THR A 221 -53.20 1.70 0.83
CA THR A 221 -52.59 1.88 -0.48
C THR A 221 -52.05 0.55 -0.99
N LEU A 222 -52.41 0.21 -2.20
CA LEU A 222 -51.86 -0.94 -2.93
C LEU A 222 -50.91 -0.47 -4.01
N PHE A 223 -49.70 -1.05 -4.06
CA PHE A 223 -48.74 -0.78 -5.12
C PHE A 223 -49.00 -1.80 -6.25
N ILE A 224 -49.65 -1.31 -7.31
CA ILE A 224 -50.10 -2.16 -8.42
C ILE A 224 -49.16 -1.93 -9.62
N GLU A 225 -48.69 -3.04 -10.19
CA GLU A 225 -48.05 -3.06 -11.53
C GLU A 225 -49.24 -3.20 -12.53
N PRO A 226 -49.52 -2.15 -13.33
CA PRO A 226 -50.62 -2.22 -14.31
C PRO A 226 -50.29 -3.25 -15.40
N MET A 227 -51.33 -3.95 -15.88
CA MET A 227 -51.15 -4.98 -16.92
C MET A 227 -50.49 -4.45 -18.18
N SER A 228 -50.66 -3.15 -18.48
CA SER A 228 -50.04 -2.48 -19.64
C SER A 228 -48.50 -2.44 -19.60
N VAL A 229 -47.89 -2.53 -18.40
CA VAL A 229 -46.42 -2.48 -18.25
C VAL A 229 -45.81 -3.79 -17.79
N VAL A 230 -46.61 -4.82 -17.47
CA VAL A 230 -46.12 -6.14 -17.01
C VAL A 230 -45.08 -6.72 -17.99
N THR A 231 -45.35 -6.68 -19.30
CA THR A 231 -44.41 -7.20 -20.32
C THR A 231 -43.10 -6.41 -20.35
N LEU A 232 -43.17 -5.08 -20.23
CA LEU A 232 -42.02 -4.22 -20.19
C LEU A 232 -41.17 -4.40 -18.91
N ASN A 233 -41.82 -4.55 -17.76
CA ASN A 233 -41.13 -4.85 -16.51
C ASN A 233 -40.46 -6.23 -16.55
N ASN A 234 -41.09 -7.23 -17.20
CA ASN A 234 -40.46 -8.54 -17.42
C ASN A 234 -39.26 -8.45 -18.34
N GLU A 235 -39.38 -7.70 -19.45
CA GLU A 235 -38.27 -7.43 -20.38
C GLU A 235 -37.10 -6.72 -19.67
N LEU A 236 -37.41 -5.74 -18.82
CA LEU A 236 -36.36 -5.04 -18.05
C LEU A 236 -35.65 -6.00 -17.11
N LYS A 237 -36.37 -6.87 -16.40
CA LYS A 237 -35.79 -7.87 -15.51
C LYS A 237 -34.92 -8.89 -16.24
N GLU A 238 -35.33 -9.28 -17.44
CA GLU A 238 -34.54 -10.17 -18.30
C GLU A 238 -33.25 -9.46 -18.76
N LEU A 239 -33.32 -8.17 -19.12
CA LEU A 239 -32.15 -7.37 -19.51
C LEU A 239 -31.19 -7.16 -18.34
N GLU A 240 -31.66 -6.93 -17.11
CA GLU A 240 -30.83 -6.88 -15.90
C GLU A 240 -30.05 -8.19 -15.69
N GLY A 241 -30.71 -9.33 -15.87
CA GLY A 241 -30.04 -10.64 -15.80
C GLY A 241 -28.98 -10.83 -16.90
N LYS A 242 -29.26 -10.35 -18.12
CA LYS A 242 -28.30 -10.38 -19.23
C LYS A 242 -27.12 -9.44 -18.97
N GLU A 243 -27.36 -8.25 -18.40
CA GLU A 243 -26.30 -7.32 -18.01
C GLU A 243 -25.36 -7.96 -17.00
N GLN A 244 -25.90 -8.58 -15.94
CA GLN A 244 -25.10 -9.24 -14.93
C GLN A 244 -24.24 -10.38 -15.52
N SER A 245 -24.83 -11.21 -16.37
CA SER A 245 -24.10 -12.31 -17.03
C SER A 245 -23.01 -11.80 -17.96
N GLU A 246 -23.24 -10.68 -18.65
CA GLU A 246 -22.23 -10.08 -19.53
C GLU A 246 -21.10 -9.45 -18.73
N ILE A 247 -21.40 -8.81 -17.59
CA ILE A 247 -20.36 -8.30 -16.65
C ILE A 247 -19.47 -9.44 -16.15
N GLU A 248 -20.06 -10.55 -15.74
CA GLU A 248 -19.32 -11.74 -15.29
C GLU A 248 -18.43 -12.30 -16.42
N HIS A 249 -18.93 -12.29 -17.65
CA HIS A 249 -18.16 -12.72 -18.81
C HIS A 249 -16.96 -11.78 -19.08
N ILE A 250 -17.16 -10.45 -19.01
CA ILE A 250 -16.07 -9.45 -19.16
C ILE A 250 -15.01 -9.66 -18.10
N LEU A 251 -15.39 -9.81 -16.84
CA LEU A 251 -14.45 -10.05 -15.74
C LEU A 251 -13.70 -11.37 -15.91
N SER A 252 -14.35 -12.42 -16.44
CA SER A 252 -13.71 -13.69 -16.75
C SER A 252 -12.62 -13.55 -17.84
N ILE A 253 -12.91 -12.81 -18.91
CA ILE A 253 -11.94 -12.54 -19.99
C ILE A 253 -10.73 -11.75 -19.45
N LEU A 254 -10.96 -10.70 -18.69
CA LEU A 254 -9.87 -9.90 -18.08
C LEU A 254 -9.03 -10.75 -17.13
N SER A 255 -9.66 -11.62 -16.35
CA SER A 255 -8.97 -12.54 -15.44
C SER A 255 -8.15 -13.57 -16.20
N GLU A 256 -8.67 -14.09 -17.30
CA GLU A 256 -7.91 -15.00 -18.17
C GLU A 256 -6.68 -14.30 -18.75
N GLN A 257 -6.83 -13.08 -19.27
CA GLN A 257 -5.69 -12.28 -19.76
C GLN A 257 -4.65 -12.02 -18.65
N ALA A 258 -5.10 -11.66 -17.44
CA ALA A 258 -4.22 -11.46 -16.30
C ALA A 258 -3.50 -12.77 -15.89
N SER A 259 -4.12 -13.93 -16.09
CA SER A 259 -3.53 -15.23 -15.74
C SER A 259 -2.30 -15.58 -16.57
N TYR A 260 -2.20 -15.09 -17.81
CA TYR A 260 -1.03 -15.28 -18.65
C TYR A 260 0.21 -14.53 -18.14
N GLY A 261 0.02 -13.40 -17.45
CA GLY A 261 1.10 -12.59 -16.87
C GLY A 261 1.29 -12.76 -15.36
N VAL A 262 0.77 -13.84 -14.76
CA VAL A 262 0.73 -14.00 -13.30
C VAL A 262 2.10 -14.00 -12.63
N ASP A 263 3.12 -14.58 -13.28
CA ASP A 263 4.47 -14.63 -12.76
C ASP A 263 5.17 -13.27 -12.90
N ASP A 264 4.91 -12.53 -13.99
CA ASP A 264 5.38 -11.15 -14.18
C ASP A 264 4.72 -10.20 -13.18
N LEU A 265 3.44 -10.35 -12.91
CA LEU A 265 2.73 -9.58 -11.87
C LEU A 265 3.32 -9.82 -10.47
N ALA A 266 3.63 -11.09 -10.13
CA ALA A 266 4.25 -11.45 -8.86
C ALA A 266 5.67 -10.87 -8.75
N HIS A 267 6.46 -10.96 -9.83
CA HIS A 267 7.80 -10.37 -9.92
C HIS A 267 7.75 -8.85 -9.77
N ASN A 268 6.90 -8.19 -10.52
CA ASN A 268 6.71 -6.74 -10.47
C ASN A 268 6.35 -6.26 -9.07
N GLN A 269 5.38 -6.89 -8.41
CA GLN A 269 5.00 -6.56 -7.03
C GLN A 269 6.20 -6.67 -6.09
N LYS A 270 6.93 -7.80 -6.14
CA LYS A 270 8.10 -8.04 -5.29
C LYS A 270 9.18 -6.98 -5.51
N THR A 271 9.47 -6.66 -6.75
CA THR A 271 10.50 -5.66 -7.12
C THR A 271 10.09 -4.25 -6.70
N LEU A 272 8.82 -3.84 -6.92
CA LEU A 272 8.32 -2.53 -6.47
C LEU A 272 8.35 -2.38 -4.95
N VAL A 273 8.01 -3.43 -4.21
CA VAL A 273 8.06 -3.44 -2.74
C VAL A 273 9.50 -3.34 -2.25
N LEU A 274 10.44 -4.04 -2.89
CA LEU A 274 11.88 -3.94 -2.58
C LEU A 274 12.41 -2.52 -2.87
N LEU A 275 12.04 -1.94 -4.00
CA LEU A 275 12.40 -0.56 -4.33
C LEU A 275 11.83 0.43 -3.30
N ASP A 276 10.55 0.31 -2.92
CA ASP A 276 9.94 1.17 -1.88
C ASP A 276 10.72 1.08 -0.55
N PHE A 277 11.11 -0.12 -0.14
CA PHE A 277 11.94 -0.34 1.04
C PHE A 277 13.32 0.32 0.92
N ILE A 278 14.01 0.19 -0.22
CA ILE A 278 15.32 0.81 -0.45
C ILE A 278 15.18 2.35 -0.45
N PHE A 279 14.18 2.87 -1.14
CA PHE A 279 13.91 4.30 -1.17
C PHE A 279 13.45 4.86 0.19
N ALA A 280 12.79 4.06 1.04
CA ALA A 280 12.49 4.45 2.42
C ALA A 280 13.76 4.68 3.24
N LYS A 281 14.77 3.80 3.11
CA LYS A 281 16.09 3.98 3.74
C LYS A 281 16.78 5.26 3.25
N ALA A 282 16.74 5.51 1.95
CA ALA A 282 17.34 6.70 1.34
C ALA A 282 16.65 8.00 1.76
N LYS A 283 15.31 8.02 1.81
CA LYS A 283 14.53 9.17 2.32
C LYS A 283 14.86 9.46 3.78
N TYR A 284 14.93 8.42 4.61
CA TYR A 284 15.33 8.55 6.00
C TYR A 284 16.76 9.10 6.12
N ALA A 285 17.71 8.55 5.34
CA ALA A 285 19.08 9.05 5.30
C ALA A 285 19.16 10.55 4.95
N LYS A 286 18.36 10.96 3.94
CA LYS A 286 18.27 12.38 3.55
C LYS A 286 17.78 13.27 4.69
N ASP A 287 16.72 12.84 5.39
CA ASP A 287 16.09 13.65 6.44
C ASP A 287 16.99 13.82 7.68
N ILE A 288 17.83 12.83 7.98
CA ILE A 288 18.77 12.92 9.11
C ILE A 288 20.18 13.37 8.70
N ASP A 289 20.40 13.84 7.44
CA ASP A 289 21.72 14.18 6.84
C ASP A 289 22.76 13.09 7.12
N ALA A 290 22.36 11.85 6.88
CA ALA A 290 23.23 10.71 7.10
C ALA A 290 24.19 10.50 5.93
N SER A 291 25.37 9.94 6.23
CA SER A 291 26.35 9.52 5.23
C SER A 291 26.56 8.01 5.27
N LYS A 292 26.97 7.44 4.14
CA LYS A 292 27.33 6.03 4.02
C LYS A 292 28.59 5.77 4.86
N PRO A 293 28.58 4.87 5.86
CA PRO A 293 29.77 4.47 6.60
C PRO A 293 30.67 3.56 5.74
N ILE A 294 31.97 3.62 6.00
CA ILE A 294 32.96 2.69 5.43
C ILE A 294 33.05 1.49 6.36
N PHE A 295 32.82 0.28 5.85
CA PHE A 295 33.01 -0.92 6.63
C PHE A 295 34.44 -1.44 6.55
N ARG A 296 34.93 -2.01 7.67
CA ARG A 296 36.27 -2.52 7.82
C ARG A 296 36.26 -3.87 8.51
N GLU A 297 36.97 -4.83 7.93
CA GLU A 297 37.12 -6.18 8.50
C GLU A 297 37.88 -6.21 9.83
N ASP A 298 38.76 -5.23 10.06
CA ASP A 298 39.59 -5.14 11.24
C ASP A 298 38.86 -4.74 12.52
N GLY A 299 37.53 -4.56 12.47
CA GLY A 299 36.71 -4.19 13.61
C GLY A 299 36.92 -2.77 14.14
N ILE A 300 37.62 -1.92 13.41
CA ILE A 300 37.92 -0.53 13.81
C ILE A 300 36.66 0.34 13.67
N ILE A 301 36.32 1.02 14.75
CA ILE A 301 35.29 2.09 14.76
C ILE A 301 36.01 3.43 14.70
N ASN A 302 35.63 4.30 13.75
CA ASN A 302 36.07 5.68 13.68
C ASN A 302 34.91 6.56 13.25
N ILE A 303 34.12 7.05 14.20
CA ILE A 303 32.96 7.92 14.00
C ILE A 303 33.43 9.37 14.10
N LYS A 304 33.17 10.16 13.08
CA LYS A 304 33.47 11.60 13.00
C LYS A 304 32.16 12.38 13.09
N GLN A 305 32.05 13.27 14.08
CA GLN A 305 30.89 14.11 14.28
C GLN A 305 29.58 13.32 14.27
N GLY A 306 29.56 12.15 14.93
CA GLY A 306 28.39 11.29 15.03
C GLY A 306 27.32 11.89 15.93
N CYS A 307 26.08 11.94 15.46
CA CYS A 307 24.93 12.43 16.20
C CYS A 307 24.00 11.28 16.55
N HIS A 308 23.34 11.34 17.71
CA HIS A 308 22.28 10.38 18.03
C HIS A 308 21.02 10.71 17.23
N PRO A 309 20.52 9.81 16.36
CA PRO A 309 19.46 10.12 15.39
C PRO A 309 18.11 10.46 16.02
N LEU A 310 17.87 10.09 17.28
CA LEU A 310 16.64 10.38 18.01
C LEU A 310 16.68 11.71 18.78
N LEU A 311 17.81 12.42 18.78
CA LEU A 311 17.94 13.72 19.44
C LEU A 311 17.67 14.87 18.44
N ASP A 312 17.15 15.96 18.97
CA ASP A 312 16.95 17.20 18.20
C ASP A 312 18.28 17.66 17.56
N ARG A 313 18.33 17.70 16.26
CA ARG A 313 19.53 18.06 15.47
C ARG A 313 20.11 19.42 15.82
N LYS A 314 19.28 20.35 16.28
CA LYS A 314 19.70 21.71 16.69
C LYS A 314 20.37 21.73 18.06
N LYS A 315 20.20 20.69 18.86
CA LYS A 315 20.63 20.61 20.26
C LYS A 315 21.65 19.49 20.49
N VAL A 316 21.71 18.50 19.60
CA VAL A 316 22.62 17.36 19.75
C VAL A 316 24.08 17.85 19.63
N VAL A 317 24.92 17.36 20.54
CA VAL A 317 26.36 17.60 20.49
C VAL A 317 26.99 16.42 19.76
N PRO A 318 27.63 16.67 18.59
CA PRO A 318 28.29 15.60 17.83
C PRO A 318 29.47 15.00 18.60
N ILE A 319 29.70 13.71 18.48
CA ILE A 319 30.81 13.01 19.12
C ILE A 319 31.82 12.52 18.09
N ASN A 320 33.11 12.50 18.49
CA ASN A 320 34.16 11.84 17.74
C ASN A 320 34.64 10.65 18.59
N VAL A 321 34.58 9.44 17.99
CA VAL A 321 34.96 8.20 18.70
C VAL A 321 35.85 7.36 17.80
N SER A 322 37.04 6.97 18.33
CA SER A 322 37.95 6.02 17.69
C SER A 322 38.18 4.85 18.64
N LEU A 323 38.06 3.62 18.13
CA LEU A 323 38.28 2.39 18.89
C LEU A 323 38.81 1.29 17.95
N GLY A 324 39.70 0.45 18.45
CA GLY A 324 40.19 -0.73 17.72
C GLY A 324 41.50 -0.52 16.98
N LYS A 325 41.96 0.72 16.75
CA LYS A 325 43.24 1.00 16.07
C LYS A 325 44.43 1.08 17.02
N ASP A 326 44.40 2.04 17.93
CA ASP A 326 45.49 2.32 18.86
C ASP A 326 45.25 1.72 20.25
N PHE A 327 44.00 1.44 20.56
CA PHE A 327 43.55 0.84 21.81
C PHE A 327 42.26 0.03 21.58
N SER A 328 42.06 -1.03 22.36
CA SER A 328 40.91 -1.93 22.30
C SER A 328 39.82 -1.63 23.33
N MET A 329 40.09 -0.70 24.25
CA MET A 329 39.16 -0.33 25.31
C MET A 329 39.09 1.20 25.42
N LEU A 330 37.88 1.71 25.51
CA LEU A 330 37.60 3.13 25.74
C LEU A 330 36.87 3.30 27.06
N ILE A 331 37.46 4.04 28.00
CA ILE A 331 36.84 4.37 29.30
C ILE A 331 36.36 5.81 29.24
N VAL A 332 35.04 6.00 29.39
CA VAL A 332 34.40 7.32 29.40
C VAL A 332 34.05 7.71 30.83
N THR A 333 34.69 8.76 31.36
CA THR A 333 34.47 9.26 32.73
C THR A 333 33.81 10.64 32.71
N GLY A 334 33.15 11.00 33.80
CA GLY A 334 32.53 12.32 33.96
C GLY A 334 31.19 12.26 34.71
N PRO A 335 30.53 13.40 34.93
CA PRO A 335 29.23 13.44 35.61
C PRO A 335 28.12 12.77 34.74
N ASN A 336 27.04 12.31 35.39
CA ASN A 336 25.95 11.64 34.67
C ASN A 336 25.25 12.55 33.64
N THR A 337 25.20 13.84 33.91
CA THR A 337 24.68 14.88 33.00
C THR A 337 25.60 15.18 31.82
N GLY A 338 26.82 14.63 31.78
CA GLY A 338 27.84 14.88 30.75
C GLY A 338 27.67 14.09 29.44
N GLY A 339 26.58 13.34 29.25
CA GLY A 339 26.29 12.65 28.01
C GLY A 339 26.97 11.28 27.85
N LYS A 340 27.57 10.69 28.90
CA LYS A 340 28.23 9.37 28.85
C LYS A 340 27.35 8.29 28.24
N THR A 341 26.14 8.11 28.80
CA THR A 341 25.19 7.10 28.35
C THR A 341 24.75 7.34 26.91
N VAL A 342 24.51 8.60 26.55
CA VAL A 342 24.12 8.97 25.18
C VAL A 342 25.23 8.65 24.19
N SER A 343 26.51 8.93 24.56
CA SER A 343 27.66 8.60 23.71
C SER A 343 27.81 7.10 23.47
N LEU A 344 27.65 6.27 24.52
CA LEU A 344 27.69 4.81 24.40
C LEU A 344 26.53 4.28 23.52
N LYS A 345 25.30 4.77 23.78
CA LYS A 345 24.13 4.44 22.95
C LYS A 345 24.35 4.85 21.49
N THR A 346 24.91 6.02 21.25
CA THR A 346 25.19 6.52 19.88
C THR A 346 26.09 5.58 19.13
N VAL A 347 27.25 5.19 19.71
CA VAL A 347 28.19 4.26 19.04
C VAL A 347 27.51 2.92 18.72
N GLY A 348 26.82 2.33 19.68
CA GLY A 348 26.12 1.05 19.48
C GLY A 348 25.03 1.16 18.44
N LEU A 349 24.18 2.19 18.52
CA LEU A 349 23.07 2.41 17.59
C LEU A 349 23.57 2.67 16.15
N LEU A 350 24.60 3.51 15.96
CA LEU A 350 25.16 3.76 14.64
C LEU A 350 25.77 2.50 14.02
N SER A 351 26.38 1.63 14.84
CA SER A 351 26.87 0.32 14.38
C SER A 351 25.71 -0.58 13.91
N LEU A 352 24.63 -0.66 14.68
CA LEU A 352 23.43 -1.42 14.30
C LEU A 352 22.79 -0.87 13.01
N MET A 353 22.64 0.46 12.90
CA MET A 353 22.13 1.12 11.72
C MET A 353 22.98 0.81 10.48
N GLY A 354 24.30 0.98 10.60
CA GLY A 354 25.20 0.68 9.49
C GLY A 354 25.09 -0.76 9.01
N GLN A 355 25.10 -1.74 9.94
CA GLN A 355 24.94 -3.16 9.59
C GLN A 355 23.53 -3.52 9.07
N ALA A 356 22.52 -2.67 9.27
CA ALA A 356 21.21 -2.82 8.68
C ALA A 356 21.08 -2.19 7.28
N GLY A 357 22.18 -1.68 6.70
CA GLY A 357 22.16 -0.98 5.42
C GLY A 357 21.56 0.43 5.49
N LEU A 358 21.46 1.01 6.70
CA LEU A 358 21.10 2.40 6.91
C LEU A 358 22.36 3.29 6.94
N HIS A 359 22.28 4.46 6.36
CA HIS A 359 23.31 5.48 6.54
C HIS A 359 23.26 6.03 7.97
N ILE A 360 24.37 6.57 8.43
CA ILE A 360 24.52 7.08 9.80
C ILE A 360 24.67 8.61 9.83
N PRO A 361 24.06 9.31 10.79
CA PRO A 361 24.21 10.75 10.95
C PRO A 361 25.60 11.09 11.51
N ALA A 362 26.61 10.98 10.65
CA ALA A 362 28.02 11.25 10.93
C ALA A 362 28.70 11.82 9.68
N PHE A 363 29.88 12.44 9.84
CA PHE A 363 30.60 12.97 8.69
C PHE A 363 31.09 11.85 7.78
N GLN A 364 31.11 12.17 6.49
CA GLN A 364 31.66 11.32 5.45
C GLN A 364 33.07 10.84 5.81
N GLY A 365 33.37 9.58 5.54
CA GLY A 365 34.61 8.93 5.91
C GLY A 365 34.62 8.44 7.37
N SER A 366 33.49 8.39 8.05
CA SER A 366 33.30 7.58 9.26
C SER A 366 33.37 6.09 8.90
N SER A 367 34.04 5.29 9.74
CA SER A 367 34.14 3.84 9.53
C SER A 367 33.60 3.06 10.71
N LEU A 368 33.02 1.90 10.40
CA LEU A 368 32.44 0.95 11.35
C LEU A 368 33.04 -0.45 11.16
N GLY A 369 33.23 -1.18 12.24
CA GLY A 369 33.51 -2.61 12.19
C GLY A 369 32.25 -3.41 11.90
N ILE A 370 32.42 -4.64 11.41
CA ILE A 370 31.36 -5.63 11.30
C ILE A 370 31.37 -6.50 12.54
N PHE A 371 30.28 -6.50 13.29
CA PHE A 371 30.14 -7.25 14.55
C PHE A 371 29.12 -8.36 14.39
N ARG A 372 29.48 -9.57 14.75
CA ARG A 372 28.54 -10.70 14.83
C ARG A 372 27.56 -10.54 15.98
N GLU A 373 28.05 -10.00 17.10
CA GLU A 373 27.27 -9.73 18.30
C GLU A 373 27.65 -8.39 18.90
N ILE A 374 26.66 -7.69 19.44
CA ILE A 374 26.83 -6.47 20.21
C ILE A 374 26.13 -6.70 21.54
N PHE A 375 26.83 -6.36 22.62
CA PHE A 375 26.27 -6.43 23.98
C PHE A 375 26.18 -5.00 24.54
N ALA A 376 25.07 -4.69 25.18
CA ALA A 376 24.85 -3.40 25.81
C ALA A 376 24.26 -3.63 27.20
N ASP A 377 25.03 -3.24 28.23
CA ASP A 377 24.57 -3.21 29.59
C ASP A 377 24.51 -1.74 30.05
N ILE A 378 23.32 -1.14 29.84
CA ILE A 378 23.05 0.26 30.12
C ILE A 378 21.80 0.30 31.01
N GLY A 379 22.00 0.48 32.34
CA GLY A 379 20.92 0.61 33.30
C GLY A 379 20.52 2.08 33.54
N ASP A 380 19.24 2.32 33.82
CA ASP A 380 18.77 3.62 34.35
C ASP A 380 19.08 3.68 35.87
N GLU A 381 20.03 4.53 36.27
CA GLU A 381 20.42 4.76 37.68
C GLU A 381 19.34 5.54 38.49
N GLN A 382 18.12 5.72 37.96
CA GLN A 382 17.15 6.65 38.58
C GLN A 382 16.16 6.04 39.57
N SER A 383 16.18 4.75 39.89
CA SER A 383 15.32 4.18 40.94
C SER A 383 16.09 3.55 42.08
N ILE A 384 15.95 4.11 43.26
CA ILE A 384 16.61 3.63 44.51
C ILE A 384 16.14 2.23 44.90
N GLU A 385 14.94 1.83 44.56
CA GLU A 385 14.38 0.49 44.80
C GLU A 385 14.91 -0.58 43.81
N GLN A 386 15.49 -0.20 42.68
CA GLN A 386 16.04 -1.10 41.68
C GLN A 386 17.54 -1.40 41.84
N ASN A 387 18.25 -0.68 42.72
CA ASN A 387 19.73 -0.84 42.87
C ASN A 387 20.23 -2.22 43.30
N LEU A 388 19.46 -3.02 44.06
CA LEU A 388 19.82 -4.40 44.35
C LEU A 388 19.44 -5.37 43.19
N SER A 389 18.40 -5.07 42.46
CA SER A 389 17.94 -5.78 41.28
C SER A 389 18.84 -5.50 40.05
N THR A 390 19.37 -4.26 39.92
CA THR A 390 20.28 -3.84 38.84
C THR A 390 21.62 -4.57 38.94
N PHE A 391 22.26 -4.64 40.10
CA PHE A 391 23.53 -5.35 40.24
C PHE A 391 23.39 -6.84 39.90
N SER A 392 22.34 -7.49 40.37
CA SER A 392 22.05 -8.90 40.08
C SER A 392 21.73 -9.12 38.59
N SER A 393 21.02 -8.18 37.91
CA SER A 393 20.73 -8.25 36.47
C SER A 393 21.96 -7.96 35.60
N HIS A 394 22.88 -7.10 36.07
CA HIS A 394 24.15 -6.83 35.39
C HIS A 394 25.06 -8.10 35.46
N MET A 395 25.11 -8.79 36.61
CA MET A 395 25.91 -10.00 36.77
C MET A 395 25.37 -11.22 35.99
N THR A 396 24.09 -11.22 35.63
CA THR A 396 23.51 -12.30 34.79
C THR A 396 23.61 -12.02 33.31
N ASN A 397 23.99 -10.79 32.90
CA ASN A 397 24.17 -10.39 31.49
C ASN A 397 25.65 -10.48 31.04
N ILE A 398 26.59 -10.76 31.95
CA ILE A 398 28.01 -11.05 31.69
C ILE A 398 28.22 -12.56 31.66
#